data_a2fff185adc37b68e4edea89a317ee79
#
_entry.id   a2fff185adc37b68e4edea89a317ee79
#
_cell.length_a   1.000
_cell.length_b   1.000
_cell.length_c   1.000
_cell.angle_alpha   90.00
_cell.angle_beta   90.00
_cell.angle_gamma   90.00
#
_symmetry.space_group_name_H-M   'P 1'
#
loop_
_entity.id
_entity.type
_entity.pdbx_description
1 polymer ?
#
loop_
_entity_poly.entity_id
_entity_poly.type
_entity_poly.pdbx_seq_one_letter_code
_entity_poly.pdbx_strand_id
1 'polypeptide(L)'
;MGCRVFAADYRLAPEVPFPAALDDIVSAYRWLLTDGAPGARIAVAGDSAGGGLVLALAVHARDAGWPPPACIVALSPWTDLAGTGNSVRALDGRCALFHAENIPAFAAVYLDGAPADDPRASPLYAELSGLPPILMQVGSTELLLDDARRVHERVVAAGGSSRLTVYDDVMHDWHLLAPLLPEARVALREVAGFVRTHFSVIRSES
;
A
#
# COMPACT_ATOMS: atom_id res chain seq x y z
N MET A 1 -0.70 12.02 16.41
CA MET A 1 -1.55 12.63 15.37
C MET A 1 -2.92 13.07 15.90
N GLY A 2 -3.48 12.46 16.92
CA GLY A 2 -4.83 12.78 17.41
C GLY A 2 -5.95 12.36 16.43
N CYS A 3 -5.72 11.30 15.64
CA CYS A 3 -6.72 10.64 14.79
C CYS A 3 -7.21 9.35 15.44
N ARG A 4 -8.42 8.94 15.06
CA ARG A 4 -8.87 7.57 15.33
C ARG A 4 -8.24 6.64 14.30
N VAL A 5 -7.93 5.42 14.71
CA VAL A 5 -7.44 4.35 13.84
C VAL A 5 -8.52 3.28 13.77
N PHE A 6 -8.87 2.89 12.56
CA PHE A 6 -9.71 1.74 12.27
C PHE A 6 -8.82 0.69 11.59
N ALA A 7 -8.63 -0.47 12.22
CA ALA A 7 -7.92 -1.59 11.63
C ALA A 7 -8.95 -2.57 11.05
N ALA A 8 -8.87 -2.81 9.75
CA ALA A 8 -9.73 -3.79 9.10
C ALA A 8 -9.19 -5.20 9.35
N ASP A 9 -10.00 -6.04 9.99
CA ASP A 9 -9.72 -7.47 10.17
C ASP A 9 -10.27 -8.22 8.95
N TYR A 10 -9.51 -8.15 7.84
CA TYR A 10 -9.92 -8.76 6.58
C TYR A 10 -9.59 -10.26 6.54
N ARG A 11 -10.36 -11.02 5.79
CA ARG A 11 -10.20 -12.48 5.63
C ARG A 11 -8.86 -12.80 4.94
N LEU A 12 -8.23 -13.87 5.40
CA LEU A 12 -6.88 -14.27 4.98
C LEU A 12 -6.91 -15.54 4.13
N ALA A 13 -5.97 -15.64 3.19
CA ALA A 13 -5.62 -16.88 2.53
C ALA A 13 -4.75 -17.74 3.48
N PRO A 14 -4.81 -19.08 3.41
CA PRO A 14 -5.52 -19.86 2.40
C PRO A 14 -7.01 -20.09 2.68
N GLU A 15 -7.52 -19.73 3.88
CA GLU A 15 -8.90 -20.03 4.31
C GLU A 15 -9.91 -19.35 3.37
N VAL A 16 -9.66 -18.10 2.99
CA VAL A 16 -10.51 -17.34 2.07
C VAL A 16 -9.62 -16.55 1.11
N PRO A 17 -9.31 -17.09 -0.09
CA PRO A 17 -8.38 -16.48 -1.03
C PRO A 17 -8.94 -15.23 -1.71
N PHE A 18 -8.17 -14.67 -2.66
CA PHE A 18 -8.59 -13.56 -3.51
C PHE A 18 -9.97 -13.84 -4.18
N PRO A 19 -10.87 -12.83 -4.21
CA PRO A 19 -10.65 -11.42 -3.88
C PRO A 19 -11.10 -11.02 -2.46
N ALA A 20 -11.29 -11.94 -1.52
CA ALA A 20 -11.97 -11.69 -0.25
C ALA A 20 -11.34 -10.56 0.58
N ALA A 21 -10.03 -10.51 0.70
CA ALA A 21 -9.35 -9.43 1.44
C ALA A 21 -9.65 -8.05 0.83
N LEU A 22 -9.66 -7.94 -0.49
CA LEU A 22 -10.03 -6.71 -1.18
C LEU A 22 -11.49 -6.35 -0.94
N ASP A 23 -12.40 -7.31 -1.05
CA ASP A 23 -13.84 -7.08 -0.83
C ASP A 23 -14.12 -6.58 0.59
N ASP A 24 -13.39 -7.10 1.58
CA ASP A 24 -13.53 -6.71 2.98
C ASP A 24 -13.07 -5.26 3.22
N ILE A 25 -11.90 -4.87 2.70
CA ILE A 25 -11.41 -3.49 2.85
C ILE A 25 -12.23 -2.48 2.05
N VAL A 26 -12.75 -2.86 0.88
CA VAL A 26 -13.69 -2.08 0.09
C VAL A 26 -15.00 -1.86 0.88
N SER A 27 -15.52 -2.91 1.50
CA SER A 27 -16.71 -2.85 2.36
C SER A 27 -16.47 -1.97 3.59
N ALA A 28 -15.30 -2.08 4.24
CA ALA A 28 -14.91 -1.28 5.38
C ALA A 28 -14.80 0.22 4.99
N TYR A 29 -14.19 0.54 3.86
CA TYR A 29 -14.09 1.92 3.39
C TYR A 29 -15.47 2.49 3.06
N ARG A 30 -16.30 1.74 2.36
CA ARG A 30 -17.69 2.13 2.06
C ARG A 30 -18.50 2.38 3.33
N TRP A 31 -18.33 1.53 4.34
CA TRP A 31 -18.99 1.72 5.64
C TRP A 31 -18.56 3.03 6.30
N LEU A 32 -17.26 3.34 6.33
CA LEU A 32 -16.77 4.61 6.86
C LEU A 32 -17.40 5.82 6.17
N LEU A 33 -17.56 5.78 4.84
CA LEU A 33 -18.21 6.85 4.07
C LEU A 33 -19.70 6.98 4.43
N THR A 34 -20.40 5.86 4.62
CA THR A 34 -21.84 5.84 4.96
C THR A 34 -22.10 6.20 6.42
N ASP A 35 -21.13 5.92 7.33
CA ASP A 35 -21.17 6.32 8.74
C ASP A 35 -20.84 7.81 8.94
N GLY A 36 -20.68 8.56 7.85
CA GLY A 36 -20.53 10.02 7.84
C GLY A 36 -19.09 10.51 7.91
N ALA A 37 -18.09 9.65 7.70
CA ALA A 37 -16.71 10.12 7.56
C ALA A 37 -16.48 10.62 6.13
N PRO A 38 -16.21 11.92 5.91
CA PRO A 38 -15.87 12.40 4.57
C PRO A 38 -14.58 11.73 4.09
N GLY A 39 -14.52 11.29 2.83
CA GLY A 39 -13.31 10.67 2.25
C GLY A 39 -12.06 11.52 2.46
N ALA A 40 -12.17 12.82 2.29
CA ALA A 40 -11.11 13.80 2.56
C ALA A 40 -10.60 13.84 4.03
N ARG A 41 -11.22 13.10 4.94
CA ARG A 41 -10.79 12.91 6.34
C ARG A 41 -10.41 11.46 6.65
N ILE A 42 -10.30 10.62 5.65
CA ILE A 42 -9.84 9.23 5.76
C ILE A 42 -8.48 9.13 5.08
N ALA A 43 -7.44 8.77 5.81
CA ALA A 43 -6.20 8.29 5.22
C ALA A 43 -6.23 6.75 5.24
N VAL A 44 -5.84 6.12 4.15
CA VAL A 44 -5.70 4.66 4.09
C VAL A 44 -4.22 4.31 4.15
N ALA A 45 -3.89 3.32 4.97
CA ALA A 45 -2.51 2.88 5.16
C ALA A 45 -2.43 1.36 5.21
N GLY A 46 -1.35 0.80 4.70
CA GLY A 46 -1.08 -0.63 4.76
C GLY A 46 0.40 -0.93 4.50
N ASP A 47 0.84 -2.05 5.01
CA ASP A 47 2.19 -2.57 4.87
C ASP A 47 2.18 -3.87 4.07
N SER A 48 3.24 -4.14 3.33
CA SER A 48 3.43 -5.38 2.55
C SER A 48 2.21 -5.68 1.64
N ALA A 49 1.54 -6.81 1.84
CA ALA A 49 0.28 -7.15 1.18
C ALA A 49 -0.80 -6.08 1.42
N GLY A 50 -0.88 -5.53 2.64
CA GLY A 50 -1.77 -4.41 2.97
C GLY A 50 -1.45 -3.15 2.17
N GLY A 51 -0.17 -2.90 1.84
CA GLY A 51 0.27 -1.82 0.95
C GLY A 51 -0.26 -1.99 -0.48
N GLY A 52 -0.29 -3.21 -0.99
CA GLY A 52 -0.97 -3.57 -2.25
C GLY A 52 -2.47 -3.36 -2.17
N LEU A 53 -3.10 -3.84 -1.08
CA LEU A 53 -4.54 -3.73 -0.88
C LEU A 53 -5.04 -2.28 -0.82
N VAL A 54 -4.33 -1.36 -0.15
CA VAL A 54 -4.78 0.05 -0.09
C VAL A 54 -4.66 0.76 -1.43
N LEU A 55 -3.73 0.36 -2.29
CA LEU A 55 -3.64 0.86 -3.67
C LEU A 55 -4.80 0.30 -4.51
N ALA A 56 -5.09 -1.01 -4.41
CA ALA A 56 -6.23 -1.63 -5.09
C ALA A 56 -7.57 -1.03 -4.63
N LEU A 57 -7.73 -0.76 -3.33
CA LEU A 57 -8.88 -0.04 -2.78
C LEU A 57 -9.04 1.35 -3.42
N ALA A 58 -7.94 2.11 -3.54
CA ALA A 58 -8.00 3.45 -4.10
C ALA A 58 -8.39 3.44 -5.58
N VAL A 59 -7.89 2.47 -6.36
CA VAL A 59 -8.31 2.22 -7.75
C VAL A 59 -9.81 1.90 -7.78
N HIS A 60 -10.26 0.97 -6.95
CA HIS A 60 -11.68 0.59 -6.86
C HIS A 60 -12.58 1.79 -6.51
N ALA A 61 -12.22 2.58 -5.50
CA ALA A 61 -12.99 3.74 -5.06
C ALA A 61 -13.12 4.80 -6.17
N ARG A 62 -12.02 5.07 -6.89
CA ARG A 62 -12.03 5.95 -8.07
C ARG A 62 -12.97 5.43 -9.15
N ASP A 63 -12.86 4.16 -9.53
CA ASP A 63 -13.65 3.56 -10.61
C ASP A 63 -15.13 3.47 -10.24
N ALA A 64 -15.45 3.32 -8.98
CA ALA A 64 -16.80 3.37 -8.44
C ALA A 64 -17.35 4.79 -8.27
N GLY A 65 -16.55 5.85 -8.51
CA GLY A 65 -16.94 7.23 -8.32
C GLY A 65 -17.18 7.62 -6.87
N TRP A 66 -16.54 6.92 -5.91
CA TRP A 66 -16.67 7.24 -4.49
C TRP A 66 -15.78 8.41 -4.09
N PRO A 67 -16.13 9.13 -3.01
CA PRO A 67 -15.23 10.10 -2.42
C PRO A 67 -13.85 9.48 -2.14
N PRO A 68 -12.76 10.02 -2.70
CA PRO A 68 -11.42 9.45 -2.49
C PRO A 68 -10.94 9.67 -1.05
N PRO A 69 -10.03 8.83 -0.53
CA PRO A 69 -9.34 9.13 0.71
C PRO A 69 -8.45 10.38 0.55
N ALA A 70 -8.16 11.04 1.67
CA ALA A 70 -7.29 12.21 1.69
C ALA A 70 -5.88 11.91 1.16
N CYS A 71 -5.37 10.73 1.47
CA CYS A 71 -4.08 10.23 1.01
C CYS A 71 -3.95 8.72 1.24
N ILE A 72 -2.95 8.14 0.58
CA ILE A 72 -2.57 6.73 0.69
C ILE A 72 -1.16 6.65 1.29
N VAL A 73 -0.95 5.73 2.22
CA VAL A 73 0.39 5.36 2.72
C VAL A 73 0.60 3.87 2.48
N ALA A 74 1.61 3.53 1.69
CA ALA A 74 1.95 2.16 1.38
C ALA A 74 3.40 1.87 1.83
N LEU A 75 3.55 1.01 2.82
CA LEU A 75 4.83 0.67 3.44
C LEU A 75 5.30 -0.67 2.87
N SER A 76 6.50 -0.73 2.32
CA SER A 76 7.05 -1.96 1.71
C SER A 76 6.02 -2.69 0.81
N PRO A 77 5.28 -1.98 -0.08
CA PRO A 77 4.07 -2.52 -0.68
C PRO A 77 4.35 -3.67 -1.65
N TRP A 78 3.54 -4.73 -1.57
CA TRP A 78 3.53 -5.81 -2.56
C TRP A 78 2.46 -5.54 -3.61
N THR A 79 2.88 -5.13 -4.80
CA THR A 79 1.99 -4.63 -5.86
C THR A 79 2.07 -5.42 -7.16
N ASP A 80 2.99 -6.38 -7.24
CA ASP A 80 3.23 -7.24 -8.39
C ASP A 80 3.31 -8.71 -7.96
N LEU A 81 2.19 -9.41 -7.93
CA LEU A 81 2.14 -10.81 -7.54
C LEU A 81 2.76 -11.74 -8.59
N ALA A 82 2.98 -11.24 -9.82
CA ALA A 82 3.72 -11.96 -10.85
C ALA A 82 5.24 -11.94 -10.60
N GLY A 83 5.74 -11.10 -9.67
CA GLY A 83 7.13 -11.05 -9.26
C GLY A 83 8.09 -10.66 -10.38
N THR A 84 7.69 -9.75 -11.27
CA THR A 84 8.45 -9.38 -12.46
C THR A 84 9.52 -8.32 -12.21
N GLY A 85 9.57 -7.74 -10.99
CA GLY A 85 10.59 -6.77 -10.58
C GLY A 85 12.00 -7.37 -10.56
N ASN A 86 13.00 -6.63 -11.05
CA ASN A 86 14.38 -7.09 -11.01
C ASN A 86 14.91 -7.28 -9.59
N SER A 87 14.44 -6.47 -8.63
CA SER A 87 14.83 -6.53 -7.22
C SER A 87 14.56 -7.91 -6.60
N VAL A 88 13.50 -8.62 -7.05
CA VAL A 88 13.19 -9.97 -6.57
C VAL A 88 14.38 -10.92 -6.71
N ARG A 89 15.11 -10.84 -7.81
CA ARG A 89 16.30 -11.69 -8.06
C ARG A 89 17.60 -11.03 -7.60
N ALA A 90 17.73 -9.72 -7.83
CA ALA A 90 18.98 -9.00 -7.57
C ALA A 90 19.27 -8.84 -6.06
N LEU A 91 18.22 -8.84 -5.23
CA LEU A 91 18.33 -8.68 -3.78
C LEU A 91 18.04 -9.98 -3.01
N ASP A 92 17.91 -11.11 -3.73
CA ASP A 92 17.78 -12.41 -3.07
C ASP A 92 19.00 -12.71 -2.18
N GLY A 93 18.74 -13.17 -0.96
CA GLY A 93 19.76 -13.36 0.07
C GLY A 93 20.20 -12.06 0.78
N ARG A 94 19.75 -10.87 0.34
CA ARG A 94 19.91 -9.62 1.09
C ARG A 94 18.67 -9.25 1.90
N CYS A 95 17.50 -9.68 1.47
CA CYS A 95 16.28 -9.55 2.23
C CYS A 95 16.31 -10.48 3.44
N ALA A 96 16.17 -9.92 4.65
CA ALA A 96 16.28 -10.70 5.89
C ALA A 96 15.02 -11.52 6.20
N LEU A 97 13.88 -11.25 5.53
CA LEU A 97 12.60 -11.84 5.89
C LEU A 97 12.19 -13.02 5.00
N PHE A 98 12.47 -12.95 3.70
CA PHE A 98 12.10 -14.00 2.75
C PHE A 98 13.01 -14.00 1.52
N HIS A 99 12.99 -15.12 0.78
CA HIS A 99 13.75 -15.36 -0.45
C HIS A 99 12.87 -15.18 -1.70
N ALA A 100 13.52 -15.05 -2.85
CA ALA A 100 12.83 -14.86 -4.14
C ALA A 100 11.83 -15.99 -4.45
N GLU A 101 12.15 -17.24 -4.05
CA GLU A 101 11.27 -18.40 -4.22
C GLU A 101 9.96 -18.32 -3.43
N ASN A 102 9.91 -17.50 -2.36
CA ASN A 102 8.70 -17.32 -1.57
C ASN A 102 7.66 -16.47 -2.29
N ILE A 103 8.07 -15.53 -3.15
CA ILE A 103 7.15 -14.60 -3.84
C ILE A 103 6.09 -15.36 -4.65
N PRO A 104 6.44 -16.26 -5.60
CA PRO A 104 5.42 -17.00 -6.35
C PRO A 104 4.62 -17.97 -5.46
N ALA A 105 5.23 -18.52 -4.38
CA ALA A 105 4.52 -19.42 -3.47
C ALA A 105 3.42 -18.67 -2.68
N PHE A 106 3.73 -17.51 -2.13
CA PHE A 106 2.73 -16.68 -1.44
C PHE A 106 1.66 -16.16 -2.39
N ALA A 107 2.05 -15.73 -3.59
CA ALA A 107 1.11 -15.31 -4.61
C ALA A 107 0.13 -16.43 -4.98
N ALA A 108 0.61 -17.66 -5.18
CA ALA A 108 -0.23 -18.81 -5.52
C ALA A 108 -1.27 -19.11 -4.44
N VAL A 109 -0.88 -19.01 -3.15
CA VAL A 109 -1.78 -19.22 -2.01
C VAL A 109 -2.87 -18.14 -1.96
N TYR A 110 -2.49 -16.87 -2.19
CA TYR A 110 -3.46 -15.76 -2.17
C TYR A 110 -4.40 -15.79 -3.36
N LEU A 111 -3.87 -16.05 -4.57
CA LEU A 111 -4.61 -15.96 -5.82
C LEU A 111 -5.57 -17.14 -6.06
N ASP A 112 -5.26 -18.31 -5.54
CA ASP A 112 -6.03 -19.56 -5.74
C ASP A 112 -6.41 -19.81 -7.21
N GLY A 113 -5.43 -19.62 -8.10
CA GLY A 113 -5.58 -19.77 -9.55
C GLY A 113 -6.02 -18.53 -10.32
N ALA A 114 -6.30 -17.40 -9.67
CA ALA A 114 -6.52 -16.13 -10.36
C ALA A 114 -5.23 -15.63 -11.03
N PRO A 115 -5.33 -14.84 -12.13
CA PRO A 115 -4.15 -14.29 -12.81
C PRO A 115 -3.31 -13.41 -11.88
N ALA A 116 -2.00 -13.59 -11.90
CA ALA A 116 -1.09 -12.82 -11.06
C ALA A 116 -0.96 -11.33 -11.49
N ASP A 117 -1.38 -11.03 -12.71
CA ASP A 117 -1.47 -9.67 -13.26
C ASP A 117 -2.89 -9.08 -13.23
N ASP A 118 -3.84 -9.72 -12.53
CA ASP A 118 -5.15 -9.11 -12.27
C ASP A 118 -4.95 -7.79 -11.51
N PRO A 119 -5.38 -6.64 -12.07
CA PRO A 119 -5.12 -5.33 -11.47
C PRO A 119 -5.77 -5.13 -10.09
N ARG A 120 -6.71 -5.98 -9.70
CA ARG A 120 -7.33 -5.97 -8.37
C ARG A 120 -6.44 -6.66 -7.32
N ALA A 121 -5.62 -7.64 -7.76
CA ALA A 121 -4.67 -8.34 -6.91
C ALA A 121 -3.28 -7.68 -6.98
N SER A 122 -2.90 -7.23 -8.16
CA SER A 122 -1.61 -6.59 -8.47
C SER A 122 -1.84 -5.17 -9.00
N PRO A 123 -2.02 -4.19 -8.11
CA PRO A 123 -2.34 -2.81 -8.51
C PRO A 123 -1.29 -2.14 -9.38
N LEU A 124 -0.10 -2.69 -9.48
CA LEU A 124 0.90 -2.28 -10.46
C LEU A 124 0.33 -2.30 -11.90
N TYR A 125 -0.55 -3.23 -12.24
CA TYR A 125 -1.11 -3.38 -13.59
C TYR A 125 -2.39 -2.57 -13.80
N ALA A 126 -2.91 -1.90 -12.77
CA ALA A 126 -4.08 -1.05 -12.87
C ALA A 126 -3.79 0.26 -13.62
N GLU A 127 -4.85 0.97 -14.04
CA GLU A 127 -4.77 2.38 -14.39
C GLU A 127 -4.55 3.21 -13.10
N LEU A 128 -3.47 4.00 -13.06
CA LEU A 128 -3.06 4.72 -11.85
C LEU A 128 -3.30 6.24 -11.92
N SER A 129 -3.97 6.72 -12.97
CA SER A 129 -4.39 8.14 -13.04
C SER A 129 -5.49 8.46 -12.04
N GLY A 130 -5.55 9.71 -11.59
CA GLY A 130 -6.62 10.21 -10.73
C GLY A 130 -6.63 9.65 -9.30
N LEU A 131 -5.57 8.97 -8.86
CA LEU A 131 -5.43 8.50 -7.49
C LEU A 131 -5.12 9.66 -6.51
N PRO A 132 -5.54 9.56 -5.24
CA PRO A 132 -5.14 10.50 -4.18
C PRO A 132 -3.62 10.56 -4.02
N PRO A 133 -3.07 11.59 -3.34
CA PRO A 133 -1.65 11.66 -3.03
C PRO A 133 -1.16 10.40 -2.31
N ILE A 134 -0.02 9.85 -2.77
CA ILE A 134 0.55 8.60 -2.26
C ILE A 134 1.91 8.87 -1.62
N LEU A 135 2.13 8.34 -0.42
CA LEU A 135 3.46 8.15 0.17
C LEU A 135 3.78 6.65 0.15
N MET A 136 4.92 6.31 -0.45
CA MET A 136 5.49 4.96 -0.37
C MET A 136 6.84 5.01 0.34
N GLN A 137 7.09 4.02 1.19
CA GLN A 137 8.38 3.80 1.84
C GLN A 137 8.81 2.35 1.61
N VAL A 138 10.07 2.12 1.29
CA VAL A 138 10.63 0.78 1.02
C VAL A 138 12.10 0.73 1.40
N GLY A 139 12.59 -0.40 1.85
CA GLY A 139 14.02 -0.62 2.16
C GLY A 139 14.83 -0.94 0.91
N SER A 140 16.08 -0.48 0.87
CA SER A 140 16.98 -0.71 -0.27
C SER A 140 17.40 -2.19 -0.43
N THR A 141 17.18 -3.02 0.57
CA THR A 141 17.50 -4.46 0.55
C THR A 141 16.27 -5.36 0.32
N GLU A 142 15.10 -4.77 0.11
CA GLU A 142 13.84 -5.52 -0.04
C GLU A 142 13.67 -6.10 -1.44
N LEU A 143 13.12 -7.31 -1.51
CA LEU A 143 12.71 -7.93 -2.78
C LEU A 143 11.63 -7.09 -3.49
N LEU A 144 10.78 -6.38 -2.72
CA LEU A 144 9.68 -5.54 -3.22
C LEU A 144 10.10 -4.11 -3.57
N LEU A 145 11.42 -3.82 -3.64
CA LEU A 145 11.92 -2.48 -3.96
C LEU A 145 11.39 -1.97 -5.32
N ASP A 146 11.40 -2.84 -6.34
CA ASP A 146 10.92 -2.45 -7.67
C ASP A 146 9.40 -2.36 -7.75
N ASP A 147 8.67 -3.03 -6.88
CA ASP A 147 7.21 -2.86 -6.75
C ASP A 147 6.87 -1.40 -6.43
N ALA A 148 7.49 -0.86 -5.38
CA ALA A 148 7.30 0.52 -4.98
C ALA A 148 7.78 1.52 -6.05
N ARG A 149 8.96 1.29 -6.65
CA ARG A 149 9.52 2.14 -7.72
C ARG A 149 8.62 2.21 -8.93
N ARG A 150 8.18 1.08 -9.43
CA ARG A 150 7.36 0.97 -10.64
C ARG A 150 5.98 1.61 -10.45
N VAL A 151 5.35 1.41 -9.29
CA VAL A 151 4.09 2.11 -8.96
C VAL A 151 4.32 3.61 -8.90
N HIS A 152 5.37 4.08 -8.22
CA HIS A 152 5.72 5.49 -8.15
C HIS A 152 5.88 6.10 -9.54
N GLU A 153 6.70 5.49 -10.39
CA GLU A 153 6.96 5.95 -11.76
C GLU A 153 5.68 6.02 -12.59
N ARG A 154 4.81 5.01 -12.50
CA ARG A 154 3.55 4.97 -13.23
C ARG A 154 2.55 6.02 -12.74
N VAL A 155 2.46 6.26 -11.43
CA VAL A 155 1.59 7.32 -10.87
C VAL A 155 2.07 8.70 -11.35
N VAL A 156 3.38 8.96 -11.30
CA VAL A 156 3.95 10.23 -11.76
C VAL A 156 3.76 10.41 -13.27
N ALA A 157 4.01 9.37 -14.07
CA ALA A 157 3.78 9.40 -15.51
C ALA A 157 2.32 9.65 -15.89
N ALA A 158 1.37 9.20 -15.05
CA ALA A 158 -0.06 9.47 -15.20
C ALA A 158 -0.49 10.86 -14.67
N GLY A 159 0.45 11.73 -14.26
CA GLY A 159 0.17 13.06 -13.72
C GLY A 159 -0.29 13.08 -12.27
N GLY A 160 -0.20 11.95 -11.55
CA GLY A 160 -0.57 11.83 -10.15
C GLY A 160 0.50 12.34 -9.18
N SER A 161 0.13 12.46 -7.91
CA SER A 161 1.04 12.86 -6.83
C SER A 161 1.54 11.63 -6.07
N SER A 162 2.80 11.29 -6.24
CA SER A 162 3.46 10.18 -5.55
C SER A 162 4.81 10.60 -4.99
N ARG A 163 5.05 10.23 -3.74
CA ARG A 163 6.34 10.37 -3.05
C ARG A 163 6.85 8.98 -2.69
N LEU A 164 8.06 8.66 -3.10
CA LEU A 164 8.77 7.44 -2.73
C LEU A 164 9.99 7.81 -1.90
N THR A 165 10.12 7.18 -0.72
CA THR A 165 11.33 7.24 0.10
C THR A 165 11.93 5.84 0.21
N VAL A 166 13.15 5.67 -0.30
CA VAL A 166 13.93 4.44 -0.14
C VAL A 166 14.86 4.62 1.06
N TYR A 167 14.73 3.75 2.04
CA TYR A 167 15.57 3.74 3.23
C TYR A 167 16.72 2.74 3.06
N ASP A 168 17.95 3.19 3.32
CA ASP A 168 19.14 2.37 3.14
C ASP A 168 19.26 1.30 4.21
N ASP A 169 19.63 0.09 3.78
CA ASP A 169 20.00 -1.07 4.61
C ASP A 169 18.97 -1.45 5.70
N VAL A 170 17.70 -1.18 5.45
CA VAL A 170 16.61 -1.65 6.31
C VAL A 170 15.90 -2.85 5.67
N MET A 171 15.38 -3.72 6.53
CA MET A 171 14.65 -4.93 6.12
C MET A 171 13.21 -4.61 5.73
N HIS A 172 12.52 -5.59 5.15
CA HIS A 172 11.08 -5.50 4.89
C HIS A 172 10.30 -5.22 6.18
N ASP A 173 9.34 -4.28 6.12
CA ASP A 173 8.50 -3.85 7.24
C ASP A 173 9.26 -3.41 8.50
N TRP A 174 10.46 -2.81 8.36
CA TRP A 174 11.24 -2.31 9.50
C TRP A 174 10.47 -1.33 10.39
N HIS A 175 9.38 -0.78 9.90
CA HIS A 175 8.48 0.11 10.64
C HIS A 175 7.95 -0.52 11.93
N LEU A 176 7.74 -1.85 11.93
CA LEU A 176 7.31 -2.61 13.10
C LEU A 176 8.34 -2.60 14.23
N LEU A 177 9.60 -2.31 13.89
CA LEU A 177 10.70 -2.22 14.84
C LEU A 177 10.89 -0.79 15.40
N ALA A 178 9.92 0.09 15.28
CA ALA A 178 10.02 1.48 15.76
C ALA A 178 10.43 1.62 17.24
N PRO A 179 10.09 0.73 18.18
CA PRO A 179 10.64 0.80 19.53
C PRO A 179 12.16 0.64 19.59
N LEU A 180 12.77 -0.06 18.63
CA LEU A 180 14.18 -0.43 18.60
C LEU A 180 14.99 0.37 17.58
N LEU A 181 14.43 0.60 16.37
CA LEU A 181 15.14 1.21 15.24
C LEU A 181 14.86 2.71 15.12
N PRO A 182 15.91 3.56 15.14
CA PRO A 182 15.78 4.99 14.87
C PRO A 182 15.18 5.29 13.48
N GLU A 183 15.59 4.54 12.46
CA GLU A 183 15.14 4.66 11.07
C GLU A 183 13.63 4.44 10.96
N ALA A 184 13.08 3.46 11.67
CA ALA A 184 11.64 3.22 11.74
C ALA A 184 10.89 4.42 12.35
N ARG A 185 11.46 5.03 13.41
CA ARG A 185 10.88 6.25 14.00
C ARG A 185 10.92 7.44 13.05
N VAL A 186 11.98 7.57 12.24
CA VAL A 186 12.07 8.61 11.19
C VAL A 186 10.99 8.38 10.13
N ALA A 187 10.89 7.16 9.62
CA ALA A 187 9.90 6.77 8.63
C ALA A 187 8.46 7.06 9.10
N LEU A 188 8.12 6.64 10.33
CA LEU A 188 6.79 6.89 10.89
C LEU A 188 6.52 8.39 11.17
N ARG A 189 7.54 9.20 11.45
CA ARG A 189 7.37 10.67 11.53
C ARG A 189 7.09 11.28 10.16
N GLU A 190 7.72 10.78 9.09
CA GLU A 190 7.42 11.19 7.72
C GLU A 190 5.98 10.86 7.37
N VAL A 191 5.52 9.63 7.65
CA VAL A 191 4.11 9.21 7.49
C VAL A 191 3.18 10.18 8.24
N ALA A 192 3.47 10.45 9.51
CA ALA A 192 2.67 11.34 10.33
C ALA A 192 2.62 12.78 9.77
N GLY A 193 3.73 13.27 9.22
CA GLY A 193 3.81 14.56 8.53
C GLY A 193 2.97 14.59 7.27
N PHE A 194 3.11 13.59 6.43
CA PHE A 194 2.37 13.43 5.18
C PHE A 194 0.85 13.41 5.42
N VAL A 195 0.37 12.55 6.32
CA VAL A 195 -1.05 12.47 6.65
C VAL A 195 -1.58 13.81 7.20
N ARG A 196 -0.85 14.47 8.10
CA ARG A 196 -1.26 15.78 8.62
C ARG A 196 -1.41 16.83 7.53
N THR A 197 -0.50 16.88 6.58
CA THR A 197 -0.57 17.83 5.46
C THR A 197 -1.86 17.67 4.67
N HIS A 198 -2.26 16.42 4.39
CA HIS A 198 -3.46 16.16 3.59
C HIS A 198 -4.76 16.28 4.39
N PHE A 199 -4.73 16.13 5.73
CA PHE A 199 -5.90 16.42 6.59
C PHE A 199 -6.11 17.91 6.87
N SER A 200 -5.09 18.74 6.74
CA SER A 200 -5.14 20.15 7.15
C SER A 200 -5.78 21.06 6.12
N VAL A 201 -5.93 20.62 4.87
CA VAL A 201 -6.47 21.44 3.75
C VAL A 201 -7.96 21.81 3.96
N ILE A 202 -8.67 21.18 4.90
CA ILE A 202 -10.11 21.37 5.12
C ILE A 202 -10.42 22.45 6.20
N ARG A 203 -9.42 23.11 6.76
CA ARG A 203 -9.65 24.13 7.83
C ARG A 203 -10.04 25.53 7.36
N SER A 204 -10.20 25.79 6.07
CA SER A 204 -10.39 27.15 5.54
C SER A 204 -11.79 27.47 5.00
N GLU A 205 -12.79 26.61 5.21
CA GLU A 205 -14.16 26.90 4.79
C GLU A 205 -15.15 26.61 5.92
N SER A 206 -15.15 27.48 6.94
CA SER A 206 -16.23 27.61 7.91
C SER A 206 -16.29 29.03 8.48
#